data_f19493a08dae45de5af8a654d7e7475e
#
_entry.id   f19493a08dae45de5af8a654d7e7475e
#
_cell.length_a   1.000
_cell.length_b   1.000
_cell.length_c   1.000
_cell.angle_alpha   90.00
_cell.angle_beta   90.00
_cell.angle_gamma   90.00
#
_symmetry.space_group_name_H-M   'P 1'
#
loop_
_entity.id
_entity.type
_entity.pdbx_description
1 polymer ?
#
loop_
_entity_poly.entity_id
_entity_poly.type
_entity_poly.pdbx_seq_one_letter_code
_entity_poly.pdbx_strand_id
1 'polypeptide(L)'
;MTDIILSTQNGEPVASSRDVAKRFGKRHDHVIRDIEELIKGFPKNGDTPMFFKTEYTHPQNHQKYPMYLMNRDGFSMLAMGFTGKEAVQWKLKYIEAFNAMEKQLAQQHRDQREVQDVNIQNAIDRVIGARKALDKKT
;
A
#
# COMPACT_ATOMS: atom_id res chain seq x y z
N MET A 1 8.13 -20.43 -8.27
CA MET A 1 8.46 -19.37 -7.33
C MET A 1 7.32 -18.39 -7.21
N THR A 2 6.80 -18.23 -6.03
CA THR A 2 5.66 -17.34 -5.84
C THR A 2 6.14 -15.92 -5.59
N ASP A 3 5.70 -15.02 -6.44
CA ASP A 3 5.97 -13.60 -6.25
C ASP A 3 5.19 -13.07 -5.06
N ILE A 4 5.77 -12.08 -4.40
CA ILE A 4 5.09 -11.40 -3.31
C ILE A 4 4.00 -10.49 -3.89
N ILE A 5 2.79 -10.69 -3.41
CA ILE A 5 1.64 -9.89 -3.84
C ILE A 5 1.31 -8.90 -2.75
N LEU A 6 1.36 -7.62 -3.11
CA LEU A 6 0.94 -6.54 -2.22
C LEU A 6 -0.43 -6.03 -2.66
N SER A 7 -1.22 -5.57 -1.69
CA SER A 7 -2.46 -4.86 -1.97
C SER A 7 -2.26 -3.37 -1.71
N THR A 8 -3.32 -2.59 -1.83
CA THR A 8 -3.26 -1.16 -1.56
C THR A 8 -4.21 -0.79 -0.44
N GLN A 9 -3.79 0.17 0.37
CA GLN A 9 -4.59 0.74 1.45
C GLN A 9 -4.34 2.24 1.45
N ASN A 10 -5.38 3.03 1.24
CA ASN A 10 -5.28 4.49 1.19
C ASN A 10 -4.21 4.98 0.19
N GLY A 11 -4.07 4.28 -0.93
CA GLY A 11 -3.10 4.64 -1.97
C GLY A 11 -1.67 4.19 -1.70
N GLU A 12 -1.43 3.42 -0.65
CA GLU A 12 -0.12 2.87 -0.31
C GLU A 12 -0.09 1.36 -0.52
N PRO A 13 1.06 0.79 -0.94
CA PRO A 13 1.20 -0.66 -0.96
C PRO A 13 1.27 -1.21 0.47
N VAL A 14 0.57 -2.32 0.71
CA VAL A 14 0.55 -2.98 2.02
C VAL A 14 0.73 -4.49 1.85
N ALA A 15 1.38 -5.10 2.84
CA ALA A 15 1.52 -6.55 2.97
C ALA A 15 0.59 -7.04 4.06
N SER A 16 0.12 -8.29 3.96
CA SER A 16 -0.73 -8.88 4.98
C SER A 16 0.11 -9.64 6.01
N SER A 17 -0.32 -9.61 7.26
CA SER A 17 0.35 -10.37 8.33
C SER A 17 0.33 -11.88 8.06
N ARG A 18 -0.70 -12.37 7.38
CA ARG A 18 -0.79 -13.79 7.01
C ARG A 18 0.28 -14.17 5.99
N ASP A 19 0.48 -13.34 4.96
CA ASP A 19 1.51 -13.59 3.96
C ASP A 19 2.91 -13.51 4.56
N VAL A 20 3.14 -12.48 5.39
CA VAL A 20 4.42 -12.32 6.08
C VAL A 20 4.73 -13.54 6.96
N ALA A 21 3.75 -14.01 7.74
CA ALA A 21 3.93 -15.19 8.57
C ALA A 21 4.31 -16.41 7.73
N LYS A 22 3.61 -16.62 6.63
CA LYS A 22 3.86 -17.75 5.74
C LYS A 22 5.26 -17.68 5.12
N ARG A 23 5.64 -16.51 4.61
CA ARG A 23 6.93 -16.34 3.93
C ARG A 23 8.12 -16.47 4.88
N PHE A 24 7.99 -15.96 6.10
CA PHE A 24 9.07 -16.03 7.08
C PHE A 24 9.03 -17.29 7.94
N GLY A 25 8.10 -18.23 7.64
CA GLY A 25 8.01 -19.49 8.37
C GLY A 25 7.61 -19.33 9.82
N LYS A 26 6.76 -18.36 10.11
CA LYS A 26 6.31 -18.06 11.47
C LYS A 26 4.82 -18.32 11.61
N ARG A 27 4.39 -18.60 12.84
CA ARG A 27 2.95 -18.74 13.13
C ARG A 27 2.29 -17.38 13.06
N HIS A 28 1.11 -17.34 12.48
CA HIS A 28 0.37 -16.09 12.31
C HIS A 28 0.03 -15.45 13.66
N ASP A 29 -0.34 -16.25 14.66
CA ASP A 29 -0.64 -15.73 15.99
C ASP A 29 0.57 -15.06 16.64
N HIS A 30 1.78 -15.58 16.40
CA HIS A 30 3.02 -14.95 16.88
C HIS A 30 3.27 -13.62 16.16
N VAL A 31 3.02 -13.57 14.86
CA VAL A 31 3.18 -12.32 14.09
C VAL A 31 2.19 -11.27 14.58
N ILE A 32 0.94 -11.66 14.81
CA ILE A 32 -0.09 -10.76 15.37
C ILE A 32 0.39 -10.18 16.70
N ARG A 33 0.90 -11.05 17.60
CA ARG A 33 1.40 -10.62 18.89
C ARG A 33 2.56 -9.63 18.77
N ASP A 34 3.50 -9.92 17.86
CA ASP A 34 4.64 -9.03 17.63
C ASP A 34 4.17 -7.66 17.14
N ILE A 35 3.20 -7.63 16.22
CA ILE A 35 2.62 -6.39 15.72
C ILE A 35 1.96 -5.61 16.85
N GLU A 36 1.18 -6.28 17.69
CA GLU A 36 0.49 -5.62 18.81
C GLU A 36 1.48 -5.05 19.82
N GLU A 37 2.59 -5.74 20.07
CA GLU A 37 3.65 -5.22 20.93
C GLU A 37 4.32 -3.98 20.33
N LEU A 38 4.55 -3.98 19.02
CA LEU A 38 5.08 -2.80 18.33
C LEU A 38 4.13 -1.61 18.44
N ILE A 39 2.84 -1.84 18.24
CA ILE A 39 1.82 -0.79 18.33
C ILE A 39 1.80 -0.16 19.72
N LYS A 40 1.96 -0.96 20.78
CA LYS A 40 2.02 -0.45 22.16
C LYS A 40 3.17 0.53 22.37
N GLY A 41 4.26 0.34 21.62
CA GLY A 41 5.43 1.22 21.72
C GLY A 41 5.32 2.50 20.89
N PHE A 42 4.30 2.63 20.06
CA PHE A 42 4.14 3.81 19.20
C PHE A 42 3.63 5.00 20.01
N PRO A 43 4.09 6.23 19.67
CA PRO A 43 3.54 7.43 20.31
C PRO A 43 2.04 7.55 20.03
N LYS A 44 1.27 7.93 21.05
CA LYS A 44 -0.19 8.08 20.91
C LYS A 44 -0.60 9.18 19.95
N ASN A 45 0.29 10.12 19.68
CA ASN A 45 0.08 11.23 18.77
C ASN A 45 0.71 11.01 17.40
N GLY A 46 1.06 9.74 17.10
CA GLY A 46 1.64 9.40 15.80
C GLY A 46 0.61 9.57 14.68
N ASP A 47 0.95 10.39 13.69
CA ASP A 47 0.02 10.77 12.63
C ASP A 47 -0.03 9.77 11.48
N THR A 48 0.90 8.81 11.43
CA THR A 48 1.00 7.90 10.29
C THR A 48 0.82 6.46 10.74
N PRO A 49 -0.36 5.88 10.53
CA PRO A 49 -0.54 4.47 10.88
C PRO A 49 0.34 3.58 10.00
N MET A 50 1.00 2.62 10.63
CA MET A 50 1.85 1.63 9.96
C MET A 50 1.15 0.29 9.82
N PHE A 51 0.20 0.01 10.72
CA PHE A 51 -0.54 -1.24 10.76
C PHE A 51 -2.04 -0.94 10.74
N PHE A 52 -2.77 -1.70 9.93
CA PHE A 52 -4.21 -1.53 9.76
C PHE A 52 -4.89 -2.84 10.14
N LYS A 53 -5.64 -2.85 11.24
CA LYS A 53 -6.32 -4.05 11.70
C LYS A 53 -7.52 -4.34 10.80
N THR A 54 -7.64 -5.59 10.38
CA THR A 54 -8.74 -6.06 9.58
C THR A 54 -9.04 -7.52 9.93
N GLU A 55 -9.88 -8.18 9.15
CA GLU A 55 -10.26 -9.57 9.38
C GLU A 55 -10.14 -10.36 8.09
N TYR A 56 -9.95 -11.66 8.24
CA TYR A 56 -10.04 -12.58 7.11
C TYR A 56 -11.00 -13.72 7.48
N THR A 57 -11.59 -14.34 6.47
CA THR A 57 -12.48 -15.47 6.65
C THR A 57 -11.70 -16.77 6.41
N HIS A 58 -11.69 -17.63 7.42
CA HIS A 58 -10.99 -18.91 7.33
C HIS A 58 -11.70 -19.81 6.30
N PRO A 59 -10.97 -20.42 5.36
CA PRO A 59 -11.59 -21.19 4.28
C PRO A 59 -12.28 -22.47 4.73
N GLN A 60 -11.90 -23.03 5.88
CA GLN A 60 -12.45 -24.30 6.37
C GLN A 60 -13.68 -24.10 7.25
N ASN A 61 -13.60 -23.23 8.26
CA ASN A 61 -14.70 -23.05 9.23
C ASN A 61 -15.53 -21.80 8.98
N HIS A 62 -15.17 -20.98 8.00
CA HIS A 62 -15.86 -19.75 7.61
C HIS A 62 -15.98 -18.71 8.74
N GLN A 63 -15.17 -18.84 9.79
CA GLN A 63 -15.12 -17.86 10.88
C GLN A 63 -14.14 -16.74 10.53
N LYS A 64 -14.40 -15.57 11.09
CA LYS A 64 -13.54 -14.41 10.89
C LYS A 64 -12.49 -14.32 11.99
N TYR A 65 -11.27 -14.07 11.57
CA TYR A 65 -10.13 -13.92 12.48
C TYR A 65 -9.40 -12.61 12.19
N PRO A 66 -8.73 -12.03 13.19
CA PRO A 66 -8.00 -10.78 12.97
C PRO A 66 -6.75 -11.00 12.13
N MET A 67 -6.44 -9.98 11.33
CA MET A 67 -5.14 -9.86 10.68
C MET A 67 -4.78 -8.38 10.56
N TYR A 68 -3.56 -8.12 10.20
CA TYR A 68 -3.07 -6.75 9.98
C TYR A 68 -2.57 -6.59 8.56
N LEU A 69 -2.84 -5.43 8.00
CA LEU A 69 -2.14 -4.96 6.80
C LEU A 69 -1.08 -3.98 7.28
N MET A 70 0.07 -3.98 6.62
CA MET A 70 1.18 -3.12 7.01
C MET A 70 1.79 -2.46 5.79
N ASN A 71 2.10 -1.18 5.92
CA ASN A 71 2.83 -0.48 4.88
C ASN A 71 4.32 -0.79 4.98
N ARG A 72 5.15 -0.14 4.15
CA ARG A 72 6.60 -0.35 4.15
C ARG A 72 7.20 -0.16 5.55
N ASP A 73 6.81 0.91 6.24
CA ASP A 73 7.36 1.23 7.56
C ASP A 73 6.96 0.19 8.58
N GLY A 74 5.70 -0.24 8.56
CA GLY A 74 5.22 -1.32 9.43
C GLY A 74 5.93 -2.63 9.16
N PHE A 75 6.09 -2.99 7.89
CA PHE A 75 6.84 -4.19 7.52
C PHE A 75 8.29 -4.09 8.00
N SER A 76 8.94 -2.94 7.82
CA SER A 76 10.32 -2.74 8.23
C SER A 76 10.49 -2.91 9.73
N MET A 77 9.59 -2.33 10.53
CA MET A 77 9.62 -2.47 11.99
C MET A 77 9.47 -3.93 12.41
N LEU A 78 8.51 -4.62 11.83
CA LEU A 78 8.26 -6.03 12.15
C LEU A 78 9.44 -6.90 11.73
N ALA A 79 9.97 -6.70 10.53
CA ALA A 79 11.03 -7.53 9.95
C ALA A 79 12.38 -7.35 10.65
N MET A 80 12.58 -6.28 11.40
CA MET A 80 13.79 -6.11 12.20
C MET A 80 13.99 -7.23 13.22
N GLY A 81 12.88 -7.86 13.65
CA GLY A 81 12.94 -9.00 14.56
C GLY A 81 13.15 -10.35 13.89
N PHE A 82 13.15 -10.39 12.57
CA PHE A 82 13.33 -11.64 11.82
C PHE A 82 14.79 -11.78 11.41
N THR A 83 15.41 -12.91 11.79
CA THR A 83 16.84 -13.14 11.58
C THR A 83 17.08 -14.40 10.76
N GLY A 84 18.30 -14.56 10.25
CA GLY A 84 18.71 -15.72 9.49
C GLY A 84 18.78 -15.46 7.98
N LYS A 85 19.42 -16.39 7.26
CA LYS A 85 19.66 -16.26 5.82
C LYS A 85 18.36 -16.19 5.02
N GLU A 86 17.39 -17.03 5.35
CA GLU A 86 16.09 -17.03 4.67
C GLU A 86 15.33 -15.73 4.90
N ALA A 87 15.41 -15.19 6.12
CA ALA A 87 14.78 -13.92 6.44
C ALA A 87 15.36 -12.79 5.61
N VAL A 88 16.68 -12.76 5.42
CA VAL A 88 17.34 -11.76 4.58
C VAL A 88 16.80 -11.82 3.14
N GLN A 89 16.67 -13.01 2.61
CA GLN A 89 16.17 -13.20 1.24
C GLN A 89 14.74 -12.70 1.09
N TRP A 90 13.87 -13.03 2.04
CA TRP A 90 12.48 -12.56 2.02
C TRP A 90 12.37 -11.06 2.22
N LYS A 91 13.20 -10.49 3.11
CA LYS A 91 13.25 -9.04 3.31
C LYS A 91 13.58 -8.32 2.00
N LEU A 92 14.56 -8.82 1.27
CA LEU A 92 14.94 -8.23 -0.03
C LEU A 92 13.78 -8.31 -1.03
N LYS A 93 13.10 -9.45 -1.09
CA LYS A 93 11.96 -9.61 -1.99
C LYS A 93 10.81 -8.66 -1.65
N TYR A 94 10.52 -8.47 -0.35
CA TYR A 94 9.51 -7.51 0.08
C TYR A 94 9.91 -6.08 -0.26
N ILE A 95 11.17 -5.72 -0.05
CA ILE A 95 11.67 -4.39 -0.41
C ILE A 95 11.49 -4.15 -1.92
N GLU A 96 11.85 -5.12 -2.73
CA GLU A 96 11.68 -5.04 -4.19
C GLU A 96 10.21 -4.88 -4.56
N ALA A 97 9.32 -5.65 -3.92
CA ALA A 97 7.89 -5.59 -4.17
C ALA A 97 7.31 -4.24 -3.78
N PHE A 98 7.69 -3.71 -2.61
CA PHE A 98 7.27 -2.37 -2.19
C PHE A 98 7.77 -1.29 -3.14
N ASN A 99 9.04 -1.36 -3.55
CA ASN A 99 9.61 -0.41 -4.49
C ASN A 99 8.86 -0.42 -5.81
N ALA A 100 8.58 -1.60 -6.35
CA ALA A 100 7.88 -1.75 -7.62
C ALA A 100 6.46 -1.19 -7.54
N MET A 101 5.73 -1.51 -6.47
CA MET A 101 4.36 -1.04 -6.29
C MET A 101 4.31 0.47 -6.07
N GLU A 102 5.23 1.01 -5.28
CA GLU A 102 5.30 2.47 -5.04
C GLU A 102 5.58 3.22 -6.33
N LYS A 103 6.49 2.69 -7.15
CA LYS A 103 6.79 3.28 -8.46
C LYS A 103 5.58 3.25 -9.38
N GLN A 104 4.86 2.13 -9.40
CA GLN A 104 3.67 1.97 -10.22
C GLN A 104 2.56 2.94 -9.78
N LEU A 105 2.33 3.06 -8.48
CA LEU A 105 1.33 3.98 -7.94
C LEU A 105 1.70 5.44 -8.23
N ALA A 106 2.97 5.80 -8.09
CA ALA A 106 3.44 7.14 -8.41
C ALA A 106 3.24 7.46 -9.89
N GLN A 107 3.47 6.48 -10.78
CA GLN A 107 3.26 6.65 -12.21
C GLN A 107 1.77 6.83 -12.53
N GLN A 108 0.89 6.05 -11.89
CA GLN A 108 -0.56 6.19 -12.06
C GLN A 108 -1.04 7.58 -11.64
N HIS A 109 -0.53 8.10 -10.53
CA HIS A 109 -0.87 9.45 -10.08
C HIS A 109 -0.41 10.52 -11.06
N ARG A 110 0.78 10.38 -11.63
CA ARG A 110 1.28 11.32 -12.63
C ARG A 110 0.41 11.28 -13.90
N ASP A 111 0.07 10.09 -14.36
CA ASP A 111 -0.77 9.92 -15.55
C ASP A 111 -2.15 10.55 -15.34
N GLN A 112 -2.74 10.37 -14.17
CA GLN A 112 -4.03 10.97 -13.81
C GLN A 112 -3.95 12.50 -13.81
N ARG A 113 -2.88 13.07 -13.27
CA ARG A 113 -2.67 14.52 -13.27
C ARG A 113 -2.53 15.06 -14.69
N GLU A 114 -1.75 14.40 -15.54
CA GLU A 114 -1.57 14.78 -16.92
C GLU A 114 -2.90 14.77 -17.67
N VAL A 115 -3.73 13.73 -17.49
CA VAL A 115 -5.05 13.64 -18.11
C VAL A 115 -5.95 14.77 -17.61
N GLN A 116 -5.96 15.07 -16.32
CA GLN A 116 -6.75 16.16 -15.77
C GLN A 116 -6.30 17.51 -16.32
N ASP A 117 -5.00 17.76 -16.39
CA ASP A 117 -4.46 19.01 -16.91
C ASP A 117 -4.81 19.20 -18.37
N VAL A 118 -4.73 18.14 -19.17
CA VAL A 118 -5.14 18.19 -20.59
C VAL A 118 -6.63 18.45 -20.71
N ASN A 119 -7.46 17.83 -19.89
CA ASN A 119 -8.91 18.04 -19.92
C ASN A 119 -9.28 19.49 -19.54
N ILE A 120 -8.63 20.05 -18.54
CA ILE A 120 -8.83 21.44 -18.12
C ILE A 120 -8.41 22.38 -19.24
N GLN A 121 -7.25 22.14 -19.87
CA GLN A 121 -6.76 22.95 -20.97
C GLN A 121 -7.72 22.91 -22.16
N ASN A 122 -8.24 21.73 -22.51
CA ASN A 122 -9.21 21.57 -23.59
C ASN A 122 -10.51 22.34 -23.29
N ALA A 123 -10.98 22.33 -22.05
CA ALA A 123 -12.15 23.09 -21.65
C ALA A 123 -11.92 24.60 -21.79
N ILE A 124 -10.75 25.07 -21.38
CA ILE A 124 -10.36 26.48 -21.51
C ILE A 124 -10.31 26.86 -23.00
N ASP A 125 -9.70 26.04 -23.82
CA ASP A 125 -9.58 26.29 -25.26
C ASP A 125 -10.95 26.36 -25.95
N ARG A 126 -11.91 25.52 -25.56
CA ARG A 126 -13.28 25.57 -26.07
C ARG A 126 -13.98 26.88 -25.71
N VAL A 127 -13.83 27.33 -24.47
CA VAL A 127 -14.43 28.59 -24.01
C VAL A 127 -13.84 29.77 -24.79
N ILE A 128 -12.50 29.81 -24.93
CA ILE A 128 -11.81 30.85 -25.66
C ILE A 128 -12.23 30.82 -27.14
N GLY A 129 -12.32 29.61 -27.75
CA GLY A 129 -12.75 29.46 -29.12
C GLY A 129 -14.17 29.96 -29.37
N ALA A 130 -15.09 29.62 -28.43
CA ALA A 130 -16.47 30.10 -28.52
C ALA A 130 -16.54 31.63 -28.44
N ARG A 131 -15.78 32.24 -27.53
CA ARG A 131 -15.68 33.68 -27.39
C ARG A 131 -15.19 34.37 -28.64
N LYS A 132 -14.12 33.84 -29.24
CA LYS A 132 -13.57 34.35 -30.48
C LYS A 132 -14.57 34.27 -31.64
N ALA A 133 -15.33 33.18 -31.69
CA ALA A 133 -16.37 33.01 -32.71
C ALA A 133 -17.50 34.03 -32.53
N LEU A 134 -17.89 34.33 -31.30
CA LEU A 134 -18.90 35.36 -31.03
C LEU A 134 -18.40 36.75 -31.38
N ASP A 135 -17.14 37.07 -31.04
CA ASP A 135 -16.57 38.38 -31.36
C ASP A 135 -16.43 38.59 -32.88
N LYS A 136 -16.21 37.55 -33.65
CA LYS A 136 -16.13 37.64 -35.11
C LYS A 136 -17.47 37.86 -35.76
N LYS A 137 -18.59 37.59 -35.10
CA LYS A 137 -19.94 37.75 -35.61
C LYS A 137 -20.48 39.14 -35.36
N THR A 138 -19.83 39.90 -34.53
CA THR A 138 -20.18 41.28 -34.25
C THR A 138 -19.32 42.21 -35.07
#